data_bd1fb9ea907d0fdec0e20f205c7700c1
#
_entry.id   bd1fb9ea907d0fdec0e20f205c7700c1
#
_cell.length_a   1.000
_cell.length_b   1.000
_cell.length_c   1.000
_cell.angle_alpha   90.00
_cell.angle_beta   90.00
_cell.angle_gamma   90.00
#
_symmetry.space_group_name_H-M   'P 1'
#
loop_
_entity.id
_entity.type
_entity.pdbx_description
1 polymer ?
#
loop_
_entity_poly.entity_id
_entity_poly.type
_entity_poly.pdbx_seq_one_letter_code
_entity_poly.pdbx_strand_id
1 'polypeptide(L)'
;VFCGFDKNPFKYVNRSDCFVLSSNVEGFPNVLIEALACGKPVISTDCSSGPRELLAPDTDLHHRAINNYEIGEYGILTPVKDVISLANAMKKMMEDEALRERFLSKAAKRAEQFDVNEIKQYFHVAFAGL
;
A
#
# COMPACT_ATOMS: atom_id res chain seq x y z
N VAL A 1 -7.70 19.62 -4.10
CA VAL A 1 -9.13 19.68 -3.74
C VAL A 1 -9.38 18.78 -2.55
N PHE A 2 -10.04 19.31 -1.51
CA PHE A 2 -10.50 18.52 -0.38
C PHE A 2 -11.93 18.04 -0.67
N CYS A 3 -12.11 16.72 -0.82
CA CYS A 3 -13.41 16.13 -1.20
C CYS A 3 -14.36 15.97 0.00
N GLY A 4 -13.85 16.08 1.24
CA GLY A 4 -14.63 15.81 2.44
C GLY A 4 -15.04 14.33 2.56
N PHE A 5 -16.07 14.05 3.37
CA PHE A 5 -16.62 12.71 3.52
C PHE A 5 -17.48 12.36 2.29
N ASP A 6 -17.25 11.18 1.73
CA ASP A 6 -18.07 10.61 0.67
C ASP A 6 -18.37 9.13 0.97
N LYS A 7 -19.60 8.70 0.77
CA LYS A 7 -20.02 7.31 0.99
C LYS A 7 -19.36 6.32 0.03
N ASN A 8 -18.89 6.81 -1.13
CA ASN A 8 -18.20 6.01 -2.13
C ASN A 8 -16.89 6.68 -2.54
N PRO A 9 -15.81 6.55 -1.74
CA PRO A 9 -14.51 7.13 -2.07
C PRO A 9 -13.86 6.46 -3.28
N PHE A 10 -14.25 5.23 -3.63
CA PHE A 10 -13.68 4.46 -4.73
C PHE A 10 -13.84 5.12 -6.09
N LYS A 11 -14.87 5.95 -6.29
CA LYS A 11 -15.02 6.73 -7.52
C LYS A 11 -13.86 7.70 -7.76
N TYR A 12 -13.21 8.18 -6.69
CA TYR A 12 -12.01 9.03 -6.79
C TYR A 12 -10.77 8.17 -6.98
N VAL A 13 -10.61 7.11 -6.19
CA VAL A 13 -9.49 6.18 -6.29
C VAL A 13 -9.41 5.61 -7.71
N ASN A 14 -10.52 5.16 -8.28
CA ASN A 14 -10.55 4.59 -9.63
C ASN A 14 -10.17 5.57 -10.76
N ARG A 15 -10.23 6.87 -10.51
CA ARG A 15 -9.85 7.91 -11.48
C ARG A 15 -8.46 8.49 -11.22
N SER A 16 -7.79 8.09 -10.15
CA SER A 16 -6.44 8.55 -9.84
C SER A 16 -5.39 7.69 -10.53
N ASP A 17 -4.22 8.25 -10.73
CA ASP A 17 -3.06 7.56 -11.29
C ASP A 17 -2.29 6.78 -10.22
N CYS A 18 -2.40 7.21 -8.96
CA CYS A 18 -1.73 6.63 -7.81
C CYS A 18 -2.50 6.96 -6.52
N PHE A 19 -2.42 6.07 -5.54
CA PHE A 19 -2.90 6.31 -4.18
C PHE A 19 -1.73 6.59 -3.25
N VAL A 20 -1.85 7.61 -2.40
CA VAL A 20 -0.81 8.03 -1.45
C VAL A 20 -1.36 8.03 -0.03
N LEU A 21 -0.73 7.27 0.87
CA LEU A 21 -1.00 7.27 2.31
C LEU A 21 0.19 7.91 3.04
N SER A 22 -0.01 9.08 3.64
CA SER A 22 1.03 9.86 4.33
C SER A 22 0.88 9.84 5.86
N SER A 23 0.35 8.76 6.42
CA SER A 23 0.11 8.61 7.85
C SER A 23 1.41 8.57 8.66
N ASN A 24 1.35 9.07 9.89
CA ASN A 24 2.47 8.94 10.84
C ASN A 24 2.43 7.63 11.62
N VAL A 25 1.24 7.09 11.83
CA VAL A 25 0.99 5.84 12.58
C VAL A 25 -0.17 5.12 11.91
N GLU A 26 0.01 3.83 11.72
CA GLU A 26 -1.04 2.92 11.27
C GLU A 26 -1.00 1.64 12.11
N GLY A 27 -2.12 0.95 12.23
CA GLY A 27 -2.17 -0.44 12.62
C GLY A 27 -2.04 -1.33 11.39
N PHE A 28 -3.20 -1.63 10.76
CA PHE A 28 -3.25 -2.30 9.46
C PHE A 28 -4.09 -1.45 8.51
N PRO A 29 -3.48 -0.76 7.54
CA PRO A 29 -4.17 0.25 6.73
C PRO A 29 -5.02 -0.38 5.63
N ASN A 30 -6.29 -0.67 5.91
CA ASN A 30 -7.24 -1.25 4.94
C ASN A 30 -7.35 -0.41 3.66
N VAL A 31 -7.17 0.91 3.76
CA VAL A 31 -7.20 1.81 2.60
C VAL A 31 -6.14 1.48 1.55
N LEU A 32 -5.00 0.89 1.93
CA LEU A 32 -4.00 0.41 0.98
C LEU A 32 -4.49 -0.83 0.23
N ILE A 33 -5.17 -1.76 0.92
CA ILE A 33 -5.78 -2.94 0.31
C ILE A 33 -6.89 -2.52 -0.66
N GLU A 34 -7.71 -1.57 -0.25
CA GLU A 34 -8.78 -0.99 -1.08
C GLU A 34 -8.21 -0.35 -2.35
N ALA A 35 -7.11 0.41 -2.25
CA ALA A 35 -6.43 1.00 -3.40
C ALA A 35 -5.83 -0.06 -4.33
N LEU A 36 -5.20 -1.10 -3.77
CA LEU A 36 -4.69 -2.24 -4.53
C LEU A 36 -5.83 -3.01 -5.23
N ALA A 37 -6.98 -3.21 -4.55
CA ALA A 37 -8.17 -3.82 -5.15
C ALA A 37 -8.75 -3.01 -6.30
N CYS A 38 -8.62 -1.68 -6.24
CA CYS A 38 -8.92 -0.78 -7.36
C CYS A 38 -7.85 -0.80 -8.47
N GLY A 39 -6.84 -1.66 -8.38
CA GLY A 39 -5.76 -1.76 -9.34
C GLY A 39 -4.86 -0.53 -9.36
N LYS A 40 -4.65 0.16 -8.24
CA LYS A 40 -3.86 1.39 -8.21
C LYS A 40 -2.44 1.17 -7.70
N PRO A 41 -1.43 1.80 -8.34
CA PRO A 41 -0.12 1.96 -7.75
C PRO A 41 -0.22 2.69 -6.41
N VAL A 42 0.56 2.27 -5.43
CA VAL A 42 0.46 2.78 -4.06
C VAL A 42 1.80 3.32 -3.59
N ILE A 43 1.76 4.47 -2.91
CA ILE A 43 2.86 5.01 -2.11
C ILE A 43 2.37 5.12 -0.68
N SER A 44 3.15 4.67 0.29
CA SER A 44 2.84 4.81 1.71
C SER A 44 4.04 5.22 2.51
N THR A 45 3.81 5.97 3.59
CA THR A 45 4.80 6.08 4.66
C THR A 45 5.01 4.72 5.31
N ASP A 46 6.26 4.42 5.65
CA ASP A 46 6.68 3.17 6.28
C ASP A 46 6.47 3.21 7.79
N CYS A 47 5.20 3.24 8.20
CA CYS A 47 4.80 3.19 9.60
C CYS A 47 5.27 1.88 10.27
N SER A 48 5.26 1.86 11.60
CA SER A 48 5.77 0.73 12.41
C SER A 48 5.07 -0.61 12.14
N SER A 49 3.84 -0.59 11.64
CA SER A 49 3.07 -1.80 11.26
C SER A 49 2.18 -1.52 10.05
N GLY A 50 1.92 -2.54 9.29
CA GLY A 50 0.98 -2.60 8.17
C GLY A 50 1.56 -2.24 6.81
N PRO A 51 2.02 -1.01 6.52
CA PRO A 51 2.45 -0.63 5.18
C PRO A 51 3.55 -1.53 4.58
N ARG A 52 4.60 -1.85 5.34
CA ARG A 52 5.68 -2.73 4.86
C ARG A 52 5.19 -4.15 4.61
N GLU A 53 4.36 -4.69 5.49
CA GLU A 53 3.75 -6.01 5.34
C GLU A 53 2.93 -6.09 4.04
N LEU A 54 2.26 -5.00 3.66
CA LEU A 54 1.44 -4.92 2.45
C LEU A 54 2.27 -4.72 1.18
N LEU A 55 3.27 -3.83 1.21
CA LEU A 55 3.95 -3.33 0.01
C LEU A 55 5.31 -3.97 -0.25
N ALA A 56 5.97 -4.50 0.79
CA ALA A 56 7.31 -5.11 0.71
C ALA A 56 7.42 -6.35 1.62
N PRO A 57 6.53 -7.36 1.49
CA PRO A 57 6.43 -8.50 2.42
C PRO A 57 7.68 -9.37 2.48
N ASP A 58 8.47 -9.40 1.41
CA ASP A 58 9.69 -10.23 1.32
C ASP A 58 10.94 -9.52 1.91
N THR A 59 10.72 -8.40 2.60
CA THR A 59 11.78 -7.66 3.31
C THR A 59 11.70 -7.89 4.82
N ASP A 60 12.73 -7.49 5.56
CA ASP A 60 12.66 -7.46 7.02
C ASP A 60 11.57 -6.49 7.47
N LEU A 61 10.51 -7.03 8.10
CA LEU A 61 9.36 -6.24 8.57
C LEU A 61 9.70 -5.28 9.71
N HIS A 62 10.86 -5.45 10.36
CA HIS A 62 11.37 -4.50 11.36
C HIS A 62 12.21 -3.37 10.76
N HIS A 63 12.62 -3.51 9.50
CA HIS A 63 13.29 -2.44 8.76
C HIS A 63 12.34 -1.27 8.50
N ARG A 64 12.90 -0.06 8.34
CA ARG A 64 12.16 1.13 7.91
C ARG A 64 12.94 1.87 6.84
N ALA A 65 12.22 2.43 5.89
CA ALA A 65 12.81 3.30 4.89
C ALA A 65 13.50 4.50 5.57
N ILE A 66 14.74 4.80 5.17
CA ILE A 66 15.58 5.84 5.77
C ILE A 66 16.18 6.69 4.64
N ASN A 67 16.18 8.00 4.83
CA ASN A 67 16.83 8.99 3.95
C ASN A 67 16.29 9.09 2.51
N ASN A 68 15.47 8.17 2.04
CA ASN A 68 14.83 8.21 0.73
C ASN A 68 13.67 7.19 0.69
N TYR A 69 12.95 7.15 -0.43
CA TYR A 69 11.95 6.11 -0.66
C TYR A 69 12.61 4.75 -0.99
N GLU A 70 11.89 3.70 -0.72
CA GLU A 70 12.22 2.31 -1.03
C GLU A 70 11.16 1.73 -1.98
N ILE A 71 11.60 1.07 -3.05
CA ILE A 71 10.71 0.42 -4.00
C ILE A 71 10.46 -1.02 -3.52
N GLY A 72 9.27 -1.28 -3.00
CA GLY A 72 8.82 -2.61 -2.64
C GLY A 72 8.30 -3.41 -3.82
N GLU A 73 7.76 -4.59 -3.54
CA GLU A 73 7.18 -5.45 -4.58
C GLU A 73 5.84 -4.90 -5.09
N TYR A 74 5.02 -4.34 -4.20
CA TYR A 74 3.65 -3.91 -4.49
C TYR A 74 3.42 -2.40 -4.38
N GLY A 75 4.45 -1.61 -4.07
CA GLY A 75 4.35 -0.16 -3.95
C GLY A 75 5.65 0.48 -3.49
N ILE A 76 5.60 1.77 -3.19
CA ILE A 76 6.75 2.55 -2.69
C ILE A 76 6.53 2.87 -1.21
N LEU A 77 7.58 2.68 -0.41
CA LEU A 77 7.63 3.05 1.00
C LEU A 77 8.49 4.30 1.19
N THR A 78 8.06 5.22 2.04
CA THR A 78 8.81 6.44 2.36
C THR A 78 8.97 6.59 3.88
N PRO A 79 10.05 7.24 4.36
CA PRO A 79 10.17 7.51 5.78
C PRO A 79 8.98 8.35 6.29
N VAL A 80 8.56 8.08 7.53
CA VAL A 80 7.53 8.88 8.21
C VAL A 80 8.04 10.31 8.43
N LYS A 81 7.20 11.32 8.19
CA LYS A 81 7.51 12.76 8.34
C LYS A 81 8.60 13.27 7.38
N ASP A 82 8.97 12.53 6.37
CA ASP A 82 9.94 12.97 5.35
C ASP A 82 9.21 13.41 4.07
N VAL A 83 8.95 14.72 4.00
CA VAL A 83 8.25 15.34 2.86
C VAL A 83 9.06 15.24 1.57
N ILE A 84 10.39 15.29 1.66
CA ILE A 84 11.27 15.22 0.49
C ILE A 84 11.25 13.82 -0.12
N SER A 85 11.38 12.79 0.69
CA SER A 85 11.28 11.40 0.23
C SER A 85 9.91 11.09 -0.37
N LEU A 86 8.83 11.60 0.24
CA LEU A 86 7.48 11.44 -0.30
C LEU A 86 7.33 12.13 -1.67
N ALA A 87 7.81 13.36 -1.80
CA ALA A 87 7.78 14.09 -3.07
C ALA A 87 8.59 13.38 -4.16
N ASN A 88 9.77 12.85 -3.82
CA ASN A 88 10.60 12.07 -4.74
C ASN A 88 9.92 10.76 -5.16
N ALA A 89 9.24 10.07 -4.24
CA ALA A 89 8.47 8.86 -4.54
C ALA A 89 7.30 9.17 -5.50
N MET A 90 6.57 10.27 -5.26
CA MET A 90 5.50 10.71 -6.15
C MET A 90 6.04 11.06 -7.54
N LYS A 91 7.14 11.81 -7.62
CA LYS A 91 7.81 12.13 -8.88
C LYS A 91 8.22 10.86 -9.61
N LYS A 92 8.88 9.90 -8.92
CA LYS A 92 9.26 8.61 -9.50
C LYS A 92 8.05 7.87 -10.06
N MET A 93 6.93 7.84 -9.32
CA MET A 93 5.70 7.19 -9.77
C MET A 93 5.11 7.86 -11.02
N MET A 94 5.22 9.18 -11.16
CA MET A 94 4.74 9.91 -12.33
C MET A 94 5.60 9.71 -13.57
N GLU A 95 6.93 9.66 -13.40
CA GLU A 95 7.90 9.65 -14.51
C GLU A 95 8.24 8.23 -15.00
N ASP A 96 8.09 7.20 -14.17
CA ASP A 96 8.46 5.81 -14.49
C ASP A 96 7.23 4.98 -14.85
N GLU A 97 6.91 4.93 -16.14
CA GLU A 97 5.78 4.16 -16.66
C GLU A 97 5.97 2.64 -16.42
N ALA A 98 7.17 2.12 -16.63
CA ALA A 98 7.45 0.70 -16.41
C ALA A 98 7.24 0.28 -14.96
N LEU A 99 7.58 1.16 -14.00
CA LEU A 99 7.32 0.94 -12.58
C LEU A 99 5.81 0.93 -12.29
N ARG A 100 5.06 1.87 -12.86
CA ARG A 100 3.59 1.90 -12.70
C ARG A 100 2.95 0.62 -13.24
N GLU A 101 3.30 0.20 -14.46
CA GLU A 101 2.79 -1.03 -15.07
C GLU A 101 3.10 -2.27 -14.22
N ARG A 102 4.31 -2.34 -13.66
CA ARG A 102 4.69 -3.42 -12.75
C ARG A 102 3.77 -3.48 -11.53
N PHE A 103 3.47 -2.34 -10.91
CA PHE A 103 2.56 -2.28 -9.76
C PHE A 103 1.12 -2.60 -10.15
N LEU A 104 0.62 -2.02 -11.25
CA LEU A 104 -0.72 -2.30 -11.78
C LEU A 104 -0.95 -3.80 -12.00
N SER A 105 0.02 -4.48 -12.60
CA SER A 105 -0.08 -5.92 -12.91
C SER A 105 -0.18 -6.82 -11.66
N LYS A 106 0.27 -6.34 -10.51
CA LYS A 106 0.31 -7.09 -9.25
C LYS A 106 -0.75 -6.68 -8.23
N ALA A 107 -1.31 -5.49 -8.37
CA ALA A 107 -2.15 -4.86 -7.35
C ALA A 107 -3.37 -5.71 -6.95
N ALA A 108 -4.19 -6.11 -7.90
CA ALA A 108 -5.41 -6.88 -7.64
C ALA A 108 -5.09 -8.23 -6.95
N LYS A 109 -4.10 -8.96 -7.47
CA LYS A 109 -3.67 -10.24 -6.89
C LYS A 109 -3.15 -10.08 -5.45
N ARG A 110 -2.49 -8.94 -5.16
CA ARG A 110 -2.05 -8.65 -3.78
C ARG A 110 -3.24 -8.41 -2.87
N ALA A 111 -4.25 -7.66 -3.32
CA ALA A 111 -5.45 -7.40 -2.55
C ALA A 111 -6.25 -8.67 -2.25
N GLU A 112 -6.34 -9.60 -3.21
CA GLU A 112 -7.02 -10.90 -3.04
C GLU A 112 -6.49 -11.72 -1.86
N GLN A 113 -5.20 -11.60 -1.52
CA GLN A 113 -4.60 -12.30 -0.37
C GLN A 113 -5.17 -11.84 0.98
N PHE A 114 -5.87 -10.70 1.00
CA PHE A 114 -6.52 -10.13 2.18
C PHE A 114 -8.06 -10.24 2.11
N ASP A 115 -8.58 -11.04 1.17
CA ASP A 115 -10.01 -11.34 1.13
C ASP A 115 -10.46 -12.11 2.39
N VAL A 116 -11.68 -11.82 2.83
CA VAL A 116 -12.26 -12.43 4.04
C VAL A 116 -12.25 -13.97 3.97
N ASN A 117 -12.43 -14.54 2.79
CA ASN A 117 -12.46 -16.01 2.63
C ASN A 117 -11.05 -16.60 2.77
N GLU A 118 -10.03 -15.94 2.23
CA GLU A 118 -8.64 -16.33 2.42
C GLU A 118 -8.24 -16.24 3.89
N ILE A 119 -8.54 -15.12 4.55
CA ILE A 119 -8.25 -14.92 5.98
C ILE A 119 -8.96 -15.97 6.84
N LYS A 120 -10.22 -16.33 6.56
CA LYS A 120 -10.93 -17.38 7.29
C LYS A 120 -10.24 -18.75 7.19
N GLN A 121 -9.64 -19.09 6.06
CA GLN A 121 -8.90 -20.34 5.91
C GLN A 121 -7.68 -20.37 6.84
N TYR A 122 -6.94 -19.28 6.96
CA TYR A 122 -5.82 -19.20 7.91
C TYR A 122 -6.28 -19.40 9.36
N PHE A 123 -7.41 -18.80 9.76
CA PHE A 123 -7.97 -19.02 11.09
C PHE A 123 -8.41 -20.47 11.31
N HIS A 124 -9.06 -21.10 10.34
CA HIS A 124 -9.44 -22.51 10.46
C HIS A 124 -8.22 -23.40 10.62
N VAL A 125 -7.14 -23.17 9.88
CA VAL A 125 -5.90 -23.96 10.02
C VAL A 125 -5.24 -23.69 11.38
N ALA A 126 -5.16 -22.43 11.81
CA ALA A 126 -4.52 -22.04 13.07
C ALA A 126 -5.25 -22.63 14.31
N PHE A 127 -6.58 -22.76 14.25
CA PHE A 127 -7.40 -23.24 15.36
C PHE A 127 -7.90 -24.68 15.22
N ALA A 128 -7.59 -25.37 14.12
CA ALA A 128 -8.00 -26.77 13.89
C ALA A 128 -7.34 -27.78 14.82
N GLY A 129 -6.35 -27.38 15.61
CA GLY A 129 -5.64 -28.21 16.60
C GLY A 129 -5.95 -27.88 18.05
N LEU A 130 -6.91 -26.98 18.30
CA LEU A 130 -7.43 -26.63 19.63
C LEU A 130 -8.78 -27.30 19.88
#